data_f5000818a9d98363c4a0d025a7e68c39
#
_entry.id   f5000818a9d98363c4a0d025a7e68c39
#
_cell.length_a   1.000
_cell.length_b   1.000
_cell.length_c   1.000
_cell.angle_alpha   90.00
_cell.angle_beta   90.00
_cell.angle_gamma   90.00
#
_symmetry.space_group_name_H-M   'P 1'
#
loop_
_entity.id
_entity.type
_entity.pdbx_description
1 polymer ?
#
loop_
_entity_poly.entity_id
_entity_poly.type
_entity_poly.pdbx_seq_one_letter_code
_entity_poly.pdbx_strand_id
1 'polypeptide(L)'
;GHLVLVGALLGAEPEGSPDYFAFEILLHLGSLLAIFIVFWRDILRLVFPRIDFHGFKLLFIASLPAAIVGITIKKLLPDATEQWVNVNVLSSPPLAALGLLFTSCVLWLADRKQSPEITFENARGPRVWTVFWVGCAQALAILPGVSRSGCTISTALNLKWVRPEAVKLSFLMGFIAIGGAGLIEAKNIGALAQANPTPMIAGFVSSLVFSLVGLSAIKLIVNKGKLRYFAVYCALAGVVALTWLALR
;
A
#
# COMPACT_ATOMS: atom_id res chain seq x y z
N GLY A 1 6.49 5.64 3.61
CA GLY A 1 7.88 5.50 4.07
C GLY A 1 8.84 6.36 3.26
N HIS A 2 8.93 6.17 1.95
CA HIS A 2 9.82 6.99 1.11
C HIS A 2 9.44 8.47 1.15
N LEU A 3 8.16 8.82 1.15
CA LEU A 3 7.71 10.21 1.28
C LEU A 3 8.17 10.82 2.61
N VAL A 4 8.03 10.10 3.72
CA VAL A 4 8.47 10.56 5.04
C VAL A 4 9.99 10.80 5.04
N LEU A 5 10.78 9.87 4.49
CA LEU A 5 12.24 10.01 4.44
C LEU A 5 12.69 11.14 3.51
N VAL A 6 12.09 11.25 2.33
CA VAL A 6 12.40 12.32 1.37
C VAL A 6 11.95 13.68 1.91
N GLY A 7 10.76 13.75 2.53
CA GLY A 7 10.29 14.96 3.21
C GLY A 7 11.24 15.44 4.29
N ALA A 8 11.70 14.51 5.14
CA ALA A 8 12.70 14.83 6.18
C ALA A 8 14.06 15.28 5.60
N LEU A 9 14.47 14.71 4.46
CA LEU A 9 15.71 15.05 3.77
C LEU A 9 15.67 16.42 3.12
N LEU A 10 14.52 16.77 2.53
CA LEU A 10 14.31 18.05 1.84
C LEU A 10 13.89 19.19 2.78
N GLY A 11 13.67 18.90 4.08
CA GLY A 11 13.15 19.89 5.03
C GLY A 11 11.75 20.40 4.63
N ALA A 12 10.95 19.52 3.98
CA ALA A 12 9.61 19.87 3.58
C ALA A 12 8.75 20.21 4.80
N GLU A 13 7.92 21.24 4.67
CA GLU A 13 6.97 21.68 5.70
C GLU A 13 6.13 20.49 6.19
N PRO A 14 5.90 20.38 7.51
CA PRO A 14 5.12 19.28 8.06
C PRO A 14 3.68 19.31 7.55
N GLU A 15 3.09 18.15 7.50
CA GLU A 15 1.68 17.87 7.19
C GLU A 15 0.75 18.91 7.83
N GLY A 16 -0.07 19.61 7.02
CA GLY A 16 -1.11 20.50 7.57
C GLY A 16 -1.55 21.66 6.69
N SER A 17 -0.83 21.97 5.60
CA SER A 17 -1.34 22.98 4.67
C SER A 17 -2.44 22.41 3.77
N PRO A 18 -3.49 23.18 3.42
CA PRO A 18 -4.52 22.74 2.47
C PRO A 18 -3.95 22.25 1.14
N ASP A 19 -2.85 22.85 0.69
CA ASP A 19 -2.15 22.48 -0.56
C ASP A 19 -1.47 21.11 -0.44
N TYR A 20 -0.93 20.75 0.73
CA TYR A 20 -0.33 19.45 0.97
C TYR A 20 -1.39 18.33 0.89
N PHE A 21 -2.53 18.49 1.55
CA PHE A 21 -3.63 17.52 1.49
C PHE A 21 -4.16 17.34 0.06
N ALA A 22 -4.35 18.46 -0.66
CA ALA A 22 -4.80 18.41 -2.04
C ALA A 22 -3.81 17.65 -2.94
N PHE A 23 -2.52 17.89 -2.75
CA PHE A 23 -1.45 17.21 -3.46
C PHE A 23 -1.42 15.70 -3.17
N GLU A 24 -1.54 15.32 -1.90
CA GLU A 24 -1.57 13.92 -1.48
C GLU A 24 -2.77 13.17 -2.08
N ILE A 25 -3.96 13.77 -2.09
CA ILE A 25 -5.16 13.19 -2.72
C ILE A 25 -4.89 12.91 -4.21
N LEU A 26 -4.29 13.85 -4.93
CA LEU A 26 -4.00 13.68 -6.35
C LEU A 26 -2.96 12.60 -6.62
N LEU A 27 -1.93 12.48 -5.78
CA LEU A 27 -0.98 11.37 -5.85
C LEU A 27 -1.68 10.02 -5.67
N HIS A 28 -2.61 9.92 -4.72
CA HIS A 28 -3.39 8.71 -4.49
C HIS A 28 -4.33 8.39 -5.65
N LEU A 29 -4.98 9.41 -6.25
CA LEU A 29 -5.82 9.24 -7.43
C LEU A 29 -5.02 8.77 -8.65
N GLY A 30 -3.83 9.31 -8.88
CA GLY A 30 -2.91 8.84 -9.93
C GLY A 30 -2.55 7.37 -9.77
N SER A 31 -2.20 6.96 -8.53
CA SER A 31 -1.91 5.57 -8.21
C SER A 31 -3.13 4.65 -8.34
N LEU A 32 -4.31 5.11 -7.94
CA LEU A 32 -5.57 4.39 -8.07
C LEU A 32 -5.92 4.14 -9.53
N LEU A 33 -5.76 5.17 -10.37
CA LEU A 33 -5.97 5.06 -11.82
C LEU A 33 -4.97 4.07 -12.45
N ALA A 34 -3.71 4.07 -12.02
CA ALA A 34 -2.73 3.10 -12.48
C ALA A 34 -3.13 1.66 -12.14
N ILE A 35 -3.60 1.41 -10.91
CA ILE A 35 -4.10 0.10 -10.50
C ILE A 35 -5.31 -0.30 -11.37
N PHE A 36 -6.25 0.62 -11.58
CA PHE A 36 -7.40 0.38 -12.45
C PHE A 36 -6.97 0.01 -13.87
N ILE A 37 -6.04 0.75 -14.49
CA ILE A 37 -5.53 0.48 -15.85
C ILE A 37 -4.87 -0.90 -15.93
N VAL A 38 -4.05 -1.30 -14.95
CA VAL A 38 -3.33 -2.58 -14.98
C VAL A 38 -4.24 -3.77 -14.71
N PHE A 39 -5.23 -3.60 -13.82
CA PHE A 39 -6.13 -4.67 -13.35
C PHE A 39 -7.58 -4.48 -13.82
N TRP A 40 -7.84 -3.65 -14.84
CA TRP A 40 -9.19 -3.33 -15.29
C TRP A 40 -10.04 -4.55 -15.63
N ARG A 41 -9.42 -5.58 -16.28
CA ARG A 41 -10.12 -6.84 -16.60
C ARG A 41 -10.50 -7.61 -15.34
N ASP A 42 -9.63 -7.65 -14.34
CA ASP A 42 -9.90 -8.33 -13.08
C ASP A 42 -10.99 -7.60 -12.29
N ILE A 43 -10.94 -6.26 -12.26
CA ILE A 43 -11.96 -5.41 -11.62
C ILE A 43 -13.31 -5.57 -12.32
N LEU A 44 -13.35 -5.51 -13.66
CA LEU A 44 -14.61 -5.68 -14.39
C LEU A 44 -15.17 -7.09 -14.23
N ARG A 45 -14.36 -8.14 -14.17
CA ARG A 45 -14.83 -9.52 -13.94
C ARG A 45 -15.50 -9.71 -12.58
N LEU A 46 -15.25 -8.85 -11.59
CA LEU A 46 -15.96 -8.89 -10.33
C LEU A 46 -17.43 -8.46 -10.49
N VAL A 47 -17.73 -7.65 -11.52
CA VAL A 47 -19.07 -7.03 -11.72
C VAL A 47 -19.77 -7.55 -12.96
N PHE A 48 -19.06 -7.89 -14.04
CA PHE A 48 -19.59 -8.29 -15.33
C PHE A 48 -19.04 -9.65 -15.79
N PRO A 49 -19.82 -10.50 -16.48
CA PRO A 49 -21.27 -10.35 -16.80
C PRO A 49 -22.20 -10.68 -15.62
N ARG A 50 -21.65 -11.25 -14.55
CA ARG A 50 -22.36 -11.56 -13.30
C ARG A 50 -21.48 -11.17 -12.13
N ILE A 51 -22.09 -10.64 -11.07
CA ILE A 51 -21.38 -10.26 -9.85
C ILE A 51 -20.68 -11.49 -9.25
N ASP A 52 -19.37 -11.41 -9.11
CA ASP A 52 -18.58 -12.45 -8.44
C ASP A 52 -18.63 -12.25 -6.92
N PHE A 53 -19.71 -12.73 -6.31
CA PHE A 53 -19.88 -12.68 -4.85
C PHE A 53 -18.74 -13.36 -4.08
N HIS A 54 -18.09 -14.38 -4.68
CA HIS A 54 -16.98 -15.06 -4.05
C HIS A 54 -15.74 -14.16 -4.01
N GLY A 55 -15.38 -13.54 -5.13
CA GLY A 55 -14.29 -12.58 -5.20
C GLY A 55 -14.52 -11.38 -4.27
N PHE A 56 -15.74 -10.83 -4.25
CA PHE A 56 -16.10 -9.76 -3.32
C PHE A 56 -15.95 -10.18 -1.86
N LYS A 57 -16.40 -11.38 -1.49
CA LYS A 57 -16.24 -11.93 -0.13
C LYS A 57 -14.77 -12.03 0.26
N LEU A 58 -13.91 -12.54 -0.63
CA LEU A 58 -12.47 -12.64 -0.35
C LEU A 58 -11.85 -11.26 -0.12
N LEU A 59 -12.13 -10.30 -1.00
CA LEU A 59 -11.63 -8.94 -0.89
C LEU A 59 -12.17 -8.21 0.36
N PHE A 60 -13.42 -8.43 0.71
CA PHE A 60 -14.02 -7.88 1.93
C PHE A 60 -13.30 -8.41 3.17
N ILE A 61 -13.14 -9.74 3.30
CA ILE A 61 -12.44 -10.36 4.43
C ILE A 61 -10.98 -9.89 4.50
N ALA A 62 -10.31 -9.79 3.34
CA ALA A 62 -8.94 -9.30 3.26
C ALA A 62 -8.79 -7.83 3.66
N SER A 63 -9.80 -7.00 3.44
CA SER A 63 -9.75 -5.58 3.75
C SER A 63 -10.13 -5.26 5.21
N LEU A 64 -10.84 -6.17 5.90
CA LEU A 64 -11.34 -5.95 7.26
C LEU A 64 -10.26 -5.55 8.27
N PRO A 65 -9.12 -6.26 8.41
CA PRO A 65 -8.13 -5.92 9.42
C PRO A 65 -7.58 -4.50 9.26
N ALA A 66 -7.24 -4.11 8.03
CA ALA A 66 -6.74 -2.78 7.75
C ALA A 66 -7.81 -1.69 7.93
N ALA A 67 -9.06 -1.98 7.56
CA ALA A 67 -10.19 -1.07 7.77
C ALA A 67 -10.46 -0.85 9.26
N ILE A 68 -10.43 -1.91 10.07
CA ILE A 68 -10.59 -1.80 11.52
C ILE A 68 -9.51 -0.90 12.11
N VAL A 69 -8.23 -1.16 11.81
CA VAL A 69 -7.12 -0.35 12.33
C VAL A 69 -7.21 1.10 11.86
N GLY A 70 -7.47 1.34 10.57
CA GLY A 70 -7.57 2.69 10.03
C GLY A 70 -8.75 3.49 10.60
N ILE A 71 -9.92 2.86 10.77
CA ILE A 71 -11.10 3.50 11.38
C ILE A 71 -10.85 3.76 12.88
N THR A 72 -10.20 2.82 13.58
CA THR A 72 -9.84 3.00 15.00
C THR A 72 -8.96 4.23 15.18
N ILE A 73 -7.91 4.37 14.36
CA ILE A 73 -7.00 5.51 14.43
C ILE A 73 -7.75 6.82 14.15
N LYS A 74 -8.56 6.87 13.06
CA LYS A 74 -9.20 8.13 12.62
C LYS A 74 -10.48 8.52 13.37
N LYS A 75 -11.19 7.58 14.00
CA LYS A 75 -12.53 7.87 14.57
C LYS A 75 -12.72 7.50 16.04
N LEU A 76 -11.91 6.59 16.56
CA LEU A 76 -12.08 6.07 17.91
C LEU A 76 -11.03 6.61 18.89
N LEU A 77 -9.91 7.12 18.39
CA LEU A 77 -8.93 7.79 19.23
C LEU A 77 -9.38 9.25 19.50
N PRO A 78 -9.16 9.77 20.71
CA PRO A 78 -9.28 11.19 20.99
C PRO A 78 -8.35 12.01 20.08
N ASP A 79 -8.76 13.22 19.68
CA ASP A 79 -8.01 14.08 18.75
C ASP A 79 -6.54 14.25 19.12
N ALA A 80 -6.25 14.46 20.41
CA ALA A 80 -4.89 14.58 20.92
C ALA A 80 -4.06 13.32 20.73
N THR A 81 -4.67 12.12 20.85
CA THR A 81 -4.01 10.84 20.65
C THR A 81 -3.81 10.55 19.17
N GLU A 82 -4.79 10.88 18.34
CA GLU A 82 -4.68 10.78 16.88
C GLU A 82 -3.54 11.65 16.38
N GLN A 83 -3.47 12.90 16.79
CA GLN A 83 -2.40 13.82 16.42
C GLN A 83 -1.04 13.32 16.90
N TRP A 84 -0.94 12.81 18.12
CA TRP A 84 0.30 12.22 18.63
C TRP A 84 0.77 11.03 17.80
N VAL A 85 -0.15 10.12 17.43
CA VAL A 85 0.13 8.96 16.57
C VAL A 85 0.59 9.41 15.18
N ASN A 86 -0.09 10.37 14.58
CA ASN A 86 0.28 10.89 13.27
C ASN A 86 1.69 11.49 13.28
N VAL A 87 2.01 12.33 14.23
CA VAL A 87 3.31 13.02 14.31
C VAL A 87 4.43 12.07 14.72
N ASN A 88 4.24 11.31 15.80
CA ASN A 88 5.35 10.54 16.41
C ASN A 88 5.51 9.13 15.85
N VAL A 89 4.47 8.58 15.23
CA VAL A 89 4.50 7.22 14.67
C VAL A 89 4.46 7.27 13.14
N LEU A 90 3.40 7.80 12.55
CA LEU A 90 3.16 7.69 11.11
C LEU A 90 4.09 8.59 10.28
N SER A 91 4.50 9.74 10.82
CA SER A 91 5.44 10.66 10.17
C SER A 91 6.88 10.53 10.68
N SER A 92 7.20 9.48 11.44
CA SER A 92 8.52 9.26 12.05
C SER A 92 9.56 8.72 11.05
N PRO A 93 10.64 9.48 10.73
CA PRO A 93 11.69 9.01 9.83
C PRO A 93 12.44 7.77 10.36
N PRO A 94 12.77 7.67 11.67
CA PRO A 94 13.40 6.45 12.20
C PRO A 94 12.52 5.21 12.05
N LEU A 95 11.21 5.33 12.32
CA LEU A 95 10.27 4.23 12.13
C LEU A 95 10.12 3.87 10.65
N ALA A 96 10.16 4.86 9.75
CA ALA A 96 10.14 4.60 8.31
C ALA A 96 11.38 3.81 7.85
N ALA A 97 12.56 4.13 8.36
CA ALA A 97 13.77 3.39 8.06
C ALA A 97 13.74 1.95 8.62
N LEU A 98 13.27 1.76 9.86
CA LEU A 98 13.04 0.42 10.45
C LEU A 98 11.99 -0.36 9.68
N GLY A 99 10.92 0.27 9.23
CA GLY A 99 9.89 -0.32 8.39
C GLY A 99 10.42 -0.84 7.06
N LEU A 100 11.39 -0.14 6.45
CA LEU A 100 12.10 -0.63 5.26
C LEU A 100 12.91 -1.89 5.56
N LEU A 101 13.62 -1.93 6.67
CA LEU A 101 14.37 -3.14 7.08
C LEU A 101 13.44 -4.31 7.37
N PHE A 102 12.33 -4.06 8.05
CA PHE A 102 11.29 -5.08 8.25
C PHE A 102 10.75 -5.61 6.91
N THR A 103 10.44 -4.71 5.97
CA THR A 103 10.00 -5.06 4.62
C THR A 103 11.04 -5.93 3.91
N SER A 104 12.33 -5.59 4.03
CA SER A 104 13.41 -6.39 3.47
C SER A 104 13.39 -7.83 3.99
N CYS A 105 13.26 -8.02 5.30
CA CYS A 105 13.17 -9.36 5.91
C CYS A 105 11.96 -10.15 5.38
N VAL A 106 10.79 -9.51 5.31
CA VAL A 106 9.55 -10.15 4.83
C VAL A 106 9.69 -10.58 3.36
N LEU A 107 10.23 -9.72 2.50
CA LEU A 107 10.47 -10.04 1.09
C LEU A 107 11.51 -11.16 0.91
N TRP A 108 12.57 -11.16 1.72
CA TRP A 108 13.59 -12.18 1.68
C TRP A 108 13.04 -13.56 2.06
N LEU A 109 12.19 -13.61 3.07
CA LEU A 109 11.54 -14.85 3.52
C LEU A 109 10.54 -15.40 2.49
N ALA A 110 9.87 -14.53 1.74
CA ALA A 110 8.87 -14.93 0.74
C ALA A 110 9.45 -15.50 -0.54
N ASP A 111 10.75 -15.25 -0.82
CA ASP A 111 11.41 -15.73 -2.05
C ASP A 111 11.85 -17.20 -1.98
N ARG A 112 11.43 -17.93 -0.93
CA ARG A 112 11.70 -19.36 -0.78
C ARG A 112 10.88 -20.18 -1.79
N LYS A 113 11.41 -21.33 -2.21
CA LYS A 113 10.66 -22.31 -3.04
C LYS A 113 9.44 -22.80 -2.25
N GLN A 114 8.28 -22.56 -2.80
CA GLN A 114 7.00 -23.04 -2.26
C GLN A 114 6.26 -23.81 -3.34
N SER A 115 5.36 -24.70 -2.93
CA SER A 115 4.43 -25.36 -3.83
C SER A 115 3.13 -24.55 -3.85
N PRO A 116 2.91 -23.65 -4.84
CA PRO A 116 1.74 -22.79 -4.86
C PRO A 116 0.49 -23.60 -5.23
N GLU A 117 -0.58 -23.39 -4.48
CA GLU A 117 -1.83 -24.15 -4.62
C GLU A 117 -3.07 -23.26 -4.69
N ILE A 118 -3.02 -22.05 -4.10
CA ILE A 118 -4.21 -21.22 -3.86
C ILE A 118 -4.40 -20.20 -4.98
N THR A 119 -5.61 -20.15 -5.52
CA THR A 119 -6.10 -19.16 -6.48
C THR A 119 -7.38 -18.53 -5.94
N PHE A 120 -7.86 -17.44 -6.57
CA PHE A 120 -9.16 -16.87 -6.22
C PHE A 120 -10.30 -17.88 -6.33
N GLU A 121 -10.28 -18.75 -7.33
CA GLU A 121 -11.35 -19.71 -7.58
C GLU A 121 -11.43 -20.80 -6.50
N ASN A 122 -10.24 -21.28 -6.01
CA ASN A 122 -10.19 -22.38 -5.05
C ASN A 122 -10.00 -21.93 -3.59
N ALA A 123 -9.94 -20.63 -3.32
CA ALA A 123 -9.86 -20.08 -1.96
C ALA A 123 -11.21 -20.19 -1.22
N ARG A 124 -11.68 -21.42 -1.00
CA ARG A 124 -12.94 -21.78 -0.35
C ARG A 124 -12.70 -22.56 0.94
N GLY A 125 -13.72 -22.64 1.80
CA GLY A 125 -13.62 -23.33 3.08
C GLY A 125 -12.49 -22.76 3.95
N PRO A 126 -11.62 -23.60 4.55
CA PRO A 126 -10.52 -23.13 5.39
C PRO A 126 -9.51 -22.20 4.69
N ARG A 127 -9.37 -22.30 3.36
CA ARG A 127 -8.47 -21.44 2.57
C ARG A 127 -8.89 -19.97 2.55
N VAL A 128 -10.15 -19.66 2.86
CA VAL A 128 -10.63 -18.27 3.00
C VAL A 128 -9.88 -17.53 4.10
N TRP A 129 -9.46 -18.19 5.15
CA TRP A 129 -8.69 -17.57 6.23
C TRP A 129 -7.31 -17.07 5.79
N THR A 130 -6.79 -17.57 4.66
CA THR A 130 -5.53 -17.05 4.11
C THR A 130 -5.64 -15.59 3.73
N VAL A 131 -6.77 -15.14 3.16
CA VAL A 131 -6.96 -13.73 2.80
C VAL A 131 -7.10 -12.83 4.03
N PHE A 132 -7.62 -13.34 5.14
CA PHE A 132 -7.65 -12.60 6.41
C PHE A 132 -6.22 -12.30 6.91
N TRP A 133 -5.32 -13.30 6.87
CA TRP A 133 -3.92 -13.08 7.25
C TRP A 133 -3.18 -12.14 6.32
N VAL A 134 -3.50 -12.16 5.01
CA VAL A 134 -3.01 -11.14 4.08
C VAL A 134 -3.54 -9.75 4.46
N GLY A 135 -4.78 -9.68 4.93
CA GLY A 135 -5.37 -8.44 5.48
C GLY A 135 -4.67 -7.93 6.75
N CYS A 136 -4.27 -8.84 7.65
CA CYS A 136 -3.46 -8.49 8.82
C CYS A 136 -2.09 -7.92 8.40
N ALA A 137 -1.47 -8.49 7.37
CA ALA A 137 -0.23 -7.94 6.80
C ALA A 137 -0.46 -6.54 6.17
N GLN A 138 -1.63 -6.29 5.57
CA GLN A 138 -2.00 -4.95 5.11
C GLN A 138 -2.18 -3.97 6.27
N ALA A 139 -2.76 -4.40 7.38
CA ALA A 139 -2.92 -3.58 8.57
C ALA A 139 -1.56 -3.16 9.18
N LEU A 140 -0.59 -4.05 9.22
CA LEU A 140 0.79 -3.73 9.64
C LEU A 140 1.44 -2.69 8.73
N ALA A 141 1.08 -2.65 7.46
CA ALA A 141 1.62 -1.70 6.50
C ALA A 141 1.05 -0.27 6.63
N ILE A 142 0.25 0.03 7.64
CA ILE A 142 -0.06 1.39 8.10
C ILE A 142 1.20 2.04 8.69
N LEU A 143 2.10 1.25 9.28
CA LEU A 143 3.36 1.76 9.80
C LEU A 143 4.25 2.30 8.65
N PRO A 144 4.93 3.44 8.86
CA PRO A 144 5.77 4.05 7.85
C PRO A 144 6.93 3.14 7.47
N GLY A 145 7.31 3.12 6.19
CA GLY A 145 8.39 2.27 5.68
C GLY A 145 8.00 0.81 5.45
N VAL A 146 6.92 0.32 6.06
CA VAL A 146 6.40 -1.01 5.77
C VAL A 146 5.69 -0.98 4.41
N SER A 147 6.23 -1.74 3.47
CA SER A 147 5.65 -1.83 2.13
C SER A 147 4.36 -2.63 2.14
N ARG A 148 3.23 -1.98 1.84
CA ARG A 148 1.92 -2.64 1.77
C ARG A 148 1.94 -3.81 0.78
N SER A 149 2.31 -3.57 -0.48
CA SER A 149 2.37 -4.62 -1.49
C SER A 149 3.45 -5.66 -1.17
N GLY A 150 4.58 -5.23 -0.62
CA GLY A 150 5.63 -6.14 -0.16
C GLY A 150 5.12 -7.13 0.89
N CYS A 151 4.46 -6.65 1.95
CA CYS A 151 3.93 -7.49 3.02
C CYS A 151 2.76 -8.37 2.55
N THR A 152 1.79 -7.82 1.82
CA THR A 152 0.62 -8.58 1.38
C THR A 152 0.98 -9.66 0.36
N ILE A 153 1.81 -9.36 -0.63
CA ILE A 153 2.28 -10.35 -1.61
C ILE A 153 3.11 -11.44 -0.91
N SER A 154 4.05 -11.05 -0.05
CA SER A 154 4.89 -11.99 0.68
C SER A 154 4.07 -12.93 1.57
N THR A 155 3.10 -12.39 2.29
CA THR A 155 2.19 -13.19 3.13
C THR A 155 1.35 -14.14 2.28
N ALA A 156 0.77 -13.68 1.17
CA ALA A 156 0.03 -14.52 0.26
C ALA A 156 0.89 -15.67 -0.28
N LEU A 157 2.12 -15.37 -0.72
CA LEU A 157 3.06 -16.39 -1.19
C LEU A 157 3.40 -17.41 -0.11
N ASN A 158 3.69 -16.97 1.12
CA ASN A 158 3.96 -17.85 2.26
C ASN A 158 2.75 -18.73 2.63
N LEU A 159 1.54 -18.26 2.33
CA LEU A 159 0.28 -19.01 2.46
C LEU A 159 -0.06 -19.83 1.21
N LYS A 160 0.93 -20.07 0.32
CA LYS A 160 0.84 -20.90 -0.88
C LYS A 160 -0.05 -20.36 -2.00
N TRP A 161 -0.29 -19.06 -2.06
CA TRP A 161 -0.94 -18.44 -3.21
C TRP A 161 -0.05 -18.48 -4.44
N VAL A 162 -0.67 -18.72 -5.59
CA VAL A 162 0.00 -18.64 -6.89
C VAL A 162 0.46 -17.19 -7.14
N ARG A 163 1.69 -16.99 -7.62
CA ARG A 163 2.33 -15.68 -7.77
C ARG A 163 1.46 -14.62 -8.46
N PRO A 164 0.87 -14.87 -9.64
CA PRO A 164 0.00 -13.88 -10.29
C PRO A 164 -1.23 -13.52 -9.46
N GLU A 165 -1.81 -14.51 -8.75
CA GLU A 165 -2.99 -14.33 -7.91
C GLU A 165 -2.66 -13.58 -6.61
N ALA A 166 -1.48 -13.81 -6.03
CA ALA A 166 -0.98 -13.04 -4.88
C ALA A 166 -0.80 -11.55 -5.23
N VAL A 167 -0.27 -11.25 -6.42
CA VAL A 167 -0.15 -9.88 -6.93
C VAL A 167 -1.54 -9.28 -7.14
N LYS A 168 -2.44 -9.99 -7.81
CA LYS A 168 -3.82 -9.55 -8.05
C LYS A 168 -4.55 -9.23 -6.73
N LEU A 169 -4.52 -10.15 -5.76
CA LEU A 169 -5.12 -9.95 -4.44
C LEU A 169 -4.60 -8.68 -3.76
N SER A 170 -3.28 -8.52 -3.69
CA SER A 170 -2.64 -7.38 -3.07
C SER A 170 -3.08 -6.05 -3.68
N PHE A 171 -3.13 -5.95 -5.01
CA PHE A 171 -3.48 -4.70 -5.68
C PHE A 171 -4.98 -4.42 -5.70
N LEU A 172 -5.84 -5.44 -5.76
CA LEU A 172 -7.29 -5.26 -5.60
C LEU A 172 -7.64 -4.80 -4.17
N MET A 173 -6.99 -5.36 -3.14
CA MET A 173 -7.09 -4.85 -1.76
C MET A 173 -6.64 -3.40 -1.68
N GLY A 174 -5.54 -3.06 -2.36
CA GLY A 174 -5.04 -1.71 -2.45
C GLY A 174 -5.98 -0.74 -3.15
N PHE A 175 -6.63 -1.17 -4.21
CA PHE A 175 -7.64 -0.39 -4.91
C PHE A 175 -8.80 -0.03 -3.99
N ILE A 176 -9.29 -1.00 -3.21
CA ILE A 176 -10.37 -0.79 -2.22
C ILE A 176 -9.91 0.15 -1.10
N ALA A 177 -8.70 -0.05 -0.56
CA ALA A 177 -8.19 0.76 0.54
C ALA A 177 -7.97 2.22 0.14
N ILE A 178 -7.29 2.46 -1.00
CA ILE A 178 -7.02 3.82 -1.52
C ILE A 178 -8.33 4.48 -1.96
N GLY A 179 -9.19 3.74 -2.69
CA GLY A 179 -10.48 4.26 -3.13
C GLY A 179 -11.40 4.61 -1.95
N GLY A 180 -11.43 3.75 -0.92
CA GLY A 180 -12.20 4.00 0.30
C GLY A 180 -11.69 5.20 1.09
N ALA A 181 -10.37 5.35 1.26
CA ALA A 181 -9.77 6.52 1.89
C ALA A 181 -10.07 7.80 1.08
N GLY A 182 -9.90 7.75 -0.24
CA GLY A 182 -10.20 8.88 -1.13
C GLY A 182 -11.67 9.32 -1.08
N LEU A 183 -12.61 8.39 -0.94
CA LEU A 183 -14.03 8.72 -0.77
C LEU A 183 -14.32 9.41 0.56
N ILE A 184 -13.62 9.03 1.64
CA ILE A 184 -13.77 9.68 2.94
C ILE A 184 -13.21 11.11 2.89
N GLU A 185 -12.10 11.31 2.20
CA GLU A 185 -11.43 12.59 2.06
C GLU A 185 -12.01 13.48 0.95
N ALA A 186 -12.88 12.93 0.10
CA ALA A 186 -13.55 13.66 -0.98
C ALA A 186 -14.35 14.90 -0.49
N LYS A 187 -14.71 14.95 0.78
CA LYS A 187 -15.32 16.13 1.40
C LYS A 187 -14.40 17.35 1.45
N ASN A 188 -13.09 17.13 1.38
CA ASN A 188 -12.06 18.18 1.41
C ASN A 188 -11.63 18.65 0.00
N ILE A 189 -12.30 18.18 -1.04
CA ILE A 189 -12.02 18.57 -2.46
C ILE A 189 -12.12 20.09 -2.68
N GLY A 190 -12.85 20.82 -1.84
CA GLY A 190 -12.89 22.29 -1.89
C GLY A 190 -11.51 22.95 -1.78
N ALA A 191 -10.56 22.32 -1.10
CA ALA A 191 -9.18 22.79 -1.00
C ALA A 191 -8.43 22.69 -2.36
N LEU A 192 -8.77 21.70 -3.19
CA LEU A 192 -8.22 21.54 -4.55
C LEU A 192 -8.52 22.72 -5.46
N ALA A 193 -9.68 23.36 -5.29
CA ALA A 193 -10.07 24.51 -6.12
C ALA A 193 -9.26 25.78 -5.83
N GLN A 194 -8.62 25.85 -4.66
CA GLN A 194 -7.80 26.99 -4.22
C GLN A 194 -6.30 26.76 -4.42
N ALA A 195 -5.89 25.51 -4.67
CA ALA A 195 -4.50 25.11 -4.84
C ALA A 195 -3.95 25.52 -6.22
N ASN A 196 -2.65 25.76 -6.30
CA ASN A 196 -1.99 26.00 -7.58
C ASN A 196 -2.11 24.77 -8.50
N PRO A 197 -2.73 24.86 -9.68
CA PRO A 197 -2.98 23.72 -10.55
C PRO A 197 -1.71 23.08 -11.12
N THR A 198 -0.64 23.84 -11.31
CA THR A 198 0.59 23.33 -11.96
C THR A 198 1.27 22.21 -11.19
N PRO A 199 1.63 22.35 -9.90
CA PRO A 199 2.21 21.24 -9.12
C PRO A 199 1.22 20.10 -8.94
N MET A 200 -0.09 20.38 -8.88
CA MET A 200 -1.13 19.37 -8.72
C MET A 200 -1.20 18.43 -9.94
N ILE A 201 -1.24 19.01 -11.15
CA ILE A 201 -1.25 18.22 -12.39
C ILE A 201 0.07 17.46 -12.55
N ALA A 202 1.21 18.09 -12.28
CA ALA A 202 2.51 17.45 -12.35
C ALA A 202 2.60 16.26 -11.37
N GLY A 203 2.12 16.42 -10.12
CA GLY A 203 2.05 15.36 -9.12
C GLY A 203 1.16 14.19 -9.56
N PHE A 204 -0.05 14.46 -10.04
CA PHE A 204 -0.96 13.44 -10.54
C PHE A 204 -0.35 12.64 -11.70
N VAL A 205 0.17 13.34 -12.73
CA VAL A 205 0.77 12.69 -13.91
C VAL A 205 2.00 11.88 -13.51
N SER A 206 2.87 12.44 -12.69
CA SER A 206 4.05 11.72 -12.17
C SER A 206 3.63 10.47 -11.40
N SER A 207 2.68 10.60 -10.47
CA SER A 207 2.16 9.47 -9.71
C SER A 207 1.58 8.38 -10.60
N LEU A 208 0.79 8.76 -11.61
CA LEU A 208 0.22 7.82 -12.58
C LEU A 208 1.33 7.06 -13.34
N VAL A 209 2.28 7.79 -13.93
CA VAL A 209 3.35 7.21 -14.75
C VAL A 209 4.24 6.29 -13.91
N PHE A 210 4.74 6.78 -12.77
CA PHE A 210 5.60 5.97 -11.89
C PHE A 210 4.87 4.79 -11.27
N SER A 211 3.57 4.91 -11.00
CA SER A 211 2.76 3.79 -10.52
C SER A 211 2.56 2.73 -11.62
N LEU A 212 2.31 3.10 -12.86
CA LEU A 212 2.23 2.16 -13.98
C LEU A 212 3.54 1.38 -14.18
N VAL A 213 4.67 2.08 -14.14
CA VAL A 213 6.00 1.46 -14.25
C VAL A 213 6.24 0.54 -13.05
N GLY A 214 6.00 1.01 -11.83
CA GLY A 214 6.19 0.26 -10.59
C GLY A 214 5.32 -1.00 -10.52
N LEU A 215 4.03 -0.89 -10.87
CA LEU A 215 3.10 -2.03 -10.93
C LEU A 215 3.56 -3.09 -11.92
N SER A 216 4.00 -2.66 -13.11
CA SER A 216 4.50 -3.55 -14.16
C SER A 216 5.79 -4.26 -13.71
N ALA A 217 6.70 -3.52 -13.07
CA ALA A 217 7.94 -4.05 -12.53
C ALA A 217 7.67 -5.07 -11.40
N ILE A 218 6.80 -4.75 -10.44
CA ILE A 218 6.44 -5.67 -9.36
C ILE A 218 5.83 -6.95 -9.93
N LYS A 219 4.88 -6.84 -10.85
CA LYS A 219 4.24 -7.99 -11.50
C LYS A 219 5.27 -8.89 -12.18
N LEU A 220 6.21 -8.30 -12.94
CA LEU A 220 7.28 -9.04 -13.61
C LEU A 220 8.22 -9.74 -12.60
N ILE A 221 8.66 -9.02 -11.57
CA ILE A 221 9.65 -9.50 -10.61
C ILE A 221 9.06 -10.60 -9.73
N VAL A 222 7.81 -10.43 -9.25
CA VAL A 222 7.12 -11.45 -8.46
C VAL A 222 6.91 -12.71 -9.29
N ASN A 223 6.44 -12.59 -10.54
CA ASN A 223 6.20 -13.74 -11.40
C ASN A 223 7.50 -14.50 -11.72
N LYS A 224 8.63 -13.80 -11.82
CA LYS A 224 9.96 -14.42 -12.01
C LYS A 224 10.57 -14.98 -10.72
N GLY A 225 9.95 -14.82 -9.57
CA GLY A 225 10.49 -15.26 -8.29
C GLY A 225 11.75 -14.51 -7.86
N LYS A 226 11.80 -13.22 -8.11
CA LYS A 226 13.00 -12.40 -7.88
C LYS A 226 12.76 -11.31 -6.84
N LEU A 227 11.98 -11.61 -5.79
CA LEU A 227 11.68 -10.66 -4.69
C LEU A 227 12.93 -10.20 -3.92
N ARG A 228 14.00 -10.99 -3.95
CA ARG A 228 15.28 -10.66 -3.28
C ARG A 228 15.87 -9.33 -3.74
N TYR A 229 15.67 -8.94 -5.00
CA TYR A 229 16.16 -7.63 -5.46
C TYR A 229 15.49 -6.47 -4.74
N PHE A 230 14.17 -6.57 -4.49
CA PHE A 230 13.48 -5.60 -3.66
C PHE A 230 13.87 -5.67 -2.20
N ALA A 231 14.14 -6.88 -1.67
CA ALA A 231 14.63 -7.05 -0.32
C ALA A 231 15.97 -6.32 -0.12
N VAL A 232 16.92 -6.51 -1.03
CA VAL A 232 18.22 -5.82 -1.00
C VAL A 232 18.05 -4.31 -1.10
N TYR A 233 17.19 -3.83 -2.01
CA TYR A 233 16.89 -2.41 -2.12
C TYR A 233 16.35 -1.83 -0.80
N CYS A 234 15.36 -2.48 -0.19
CA CYS A 234 14.78 -2.03 1.10
C CYS A 234 15.82 -2.06 2.23
N ALA A 235 16.70 -3.07 2.26
CA ALA A 235 17.77 -3.14 3.24
C ALA A 235 18.74 -1.96 3.09
N LEU A 236 19.24 -1.72 1.88
CA LEU A 236 20.16 -0.62 1.61
C LEU A 236 19.53 0.74 1.92
N ALA A 237 18.30 0.98 1.45
CA ALA A 237 17.59 2.22 1.71
C ALA A 237 17.34 2.44 3.22
N GLY A 238 16.97 1.39 3.96
CA GLY A 238 16.76 1.44 5.41
C GLY A 238 18.04 1.73 6.17
N VAL A 239 19.15 1.05 5.82
CA VAL A 239 20.48 1.29 6.44
C VAL A 239 20.96 2.70 6.16
N VAL A 240 20.91 3.15 4.90
CA VAL A 240 21.34 4.51 4.51
C VAL A 240 20.51 5.56 5.27
N ALA A 241 19.20 5.37 5.36
CA ALA A 241 18.32 6.29 6.10
C ALA A 241 18.67 6.33 7.60
N LEU A 242 18.89 5.19 8.25
CA LEU A 242 19.29 5.15 9.67
C LEU A 242 20.65 5.80 9.89
N THR A 243 21.64 5.50 9.03
CA THR A 243 22.97 6.11 9.13
C THR A 243 22.89 7.62 8.98
N TRP A 244 22.14 8.12 8.00
CA TRP A 244 21.94 9.55 7.81
C TRP A 244 21.26 10.21 9.02
N LEU A 245 20.23 9.56 9.60
CA LEU A 245 19.56 10.07 10.81
C LEU A 245 20.48 10.08 12.04
N ALA A 246 21.40 9.11 12.16
CA ALA A 246 22.33 9.04 13.27
C ALA A 246 23.48 10.07 13.20
N LEU A 247 23.79 10.56 12.00
CA LEU A 247 24.85 11.56 11.74
C LEU A 247 24.34 13.02 11.77
N ARG A 248 23.01 13.22 11.90
CA ARG A 248 22.36 14.53 11.94
C ARG A 248 22.07 14.97 13.36
#